data_073268ed124cc058854d5a75c553dc24
#
_entry.id   073268ed124cc058854d5a75c553dc24
#
_cell.length_a   1.000
_cell.length_b   1.000
_cell.length_c   1.000
_cell.angle_alpha   90.00
_cell.angle_beta   90.00
_cell.angle_gamma   90.00
#
_symmetry.space_group_name_H-M   'P 1'
#
loop_
_entity.id
_entity.type
_entity.pdbx_description
1 polymer ?
#
loop_
_entity_poly.entity_id
_entity_poly.type
_entity_poly.pdbx_seq_one_letter_code
_entity_poly.pdbx_strand_id
1 'polypeptide(L)'
;LMSTAPLRSASGARTSREITDNLTRQGVLHLPPTQAMDVIGLLHRIEAEHANLAFDSEYMKAGILQMILVIFKRARNSLPQNVPEQPDPKRRLILNSLIFLEEHYQDPVTVKEMAAASNLSESYFRGVFKEVMGLSPLDYLNRIRIARALEYLQDEELSITETAIRVGIPDSNYFTRLFKRITGQTPRAFRSNPSISLARPAD
;
A
#
# COMPACT_ATOMS: atom_id res chain seq x y z
N LEU A 1 -11.60 50.28 -1.57
CA LEU A 1 -10.79 49.38 -0.74
C LEU A 1 -11.57 48.06 -0.56
N MET A 2 -11.45 47.16 -1.54
CA MET A 2 -12.05 45.83 -1.47
C MET A 2 -10.98 44.83 -1.05
N SER A 3 -11.15 44.26 0.13
CA SER A 3 -10.32 43.18 0.68
C SER A 3 -10.73 41.87 0.07
N THR A 4 -9.85 41.27 -0.74
CA THR A 4 -9.99 39.88 -1.23
C THR A 4 -9.35 38.95 -0.22
N ALA A 5 -10.16 38.26 0.55
CA ALA A 5 -9.72 37.13 1.40
C ALA A 5 -9.48 35.89 0.54
N PRO A 6 -8.40 35.13 0.75
CA PRO A 6 -8.16 33.88 0.01
C PRO A 6 -9.09 32.79 0.49
N LEU A 7 -9.80 32.17 -0.45
CA LEU A 7 -10.59 30.99 -0.23
C LEU A 7 -9.66 29.81 0.20
N ARG A 8 -9.72 29.44 1.46
CA ARG A 8 -9.01 28.30 2.04
C ARG A 8 -9.59 27.00 1.48
N SER A 9 -8.79 26.25 0.74
CA SER A 9 -9.09 24.90 0.26
C SER A 9 -8.97 23.85 1.39
N ALA A 10 -9.77 24.00 2.45
CA ALA A 10 -9.79 23.08 3.59
C ALA A 10 -10.71 21.86 3.37
N SER A 11 -11.50 21.85 2.28
CA SER A 11 -12.52 20.81 2.04
C SER A 11 -11.92 19.50 1.49
N GLY A 12 -10.89 19.55 0.65
CA GLY A 12 -10.34 18.36 0.01
C GLY A 12 -9.58 17.41 0.95
N ALA A 13 -8.85 17.95 1.91
CA ALA A 13 -8.05 17.16 2.84
C ALA A 13 -8.89 16.40 3.89
N ARG A 14 -10.01 16.98 4.34
CA ARG A 14 -10.95 16.29 5.22
C ARG A 14 -11.65 15.14 4.52
N THR A 15 -12.11 15.34 3.30
CA THR A 15 -12.81 14.31 2.52
C THR A 15 -11.91 13.12 2.23
N SER A 16 -10.63 13.34 1.92
CA SER A 16 -9.68 12.24 1.68
C SER A 16 -9.40 11.42 2.94
N ARG A 17 -9.22 12.04 4.11
CA ARG A 17 -9.05 11.32 5.38
C ARG A 17 -10.29 10.54 5.79
N GLU A 18 -11.47 11.14 5.70
CA GLU A 18 -12.73 10.46 6.01
C GLU A 18 -13.01 9.26 5.09
N ILE A 19 -12.65 9.36 3.80
CA ILE A 19 -12.79 8.26 2.85
C ILE A 19 -11.78 7.15 3.18
N THR A 20 -10.54 7.48 3.48
CA THR A 20 -9.49 6.50 3.83
C THR A 20 -9.84 5.78 5.12
N ASP A 21 -10.26 6.50 6.17
CA ASP A 21 -10.69 5.92 7.44
C ASP A 21 -11.89 4.98 7.27
N ASN A 22 -12.83 5.32 6.38
CA ASN A 22 -13.99 4.49 6.09
C ASN A 22 -13.64 3.25 5.26
N LEU A 23 -12.73 3.35 4.28
CA LEU A 23 -12.26 2.22 3.47
C LEU A 23 -11.49 1.20 4.32
N THR A 24 -10.70 1.66 5.28
CA THR A 24 -9.93 0.81 6.20
C THR A 24 -10.84 0.08 7.20
N ARG A 25 -11.99 0.64 7.55
CA ARG A 25 -12.94 0.07 8.52
C ARG A 25 -13.84 -1.06 7.99
N GLN A 26 -14.04 -1.21 6.68
CA GLN A 26 -15.16 -2.02 6.15
C GLN A 26 -14.80 -3.25 5.32
N GLY A 27 -13.55 -3.69 5.26
CA GLY A 27 -13.22 -4.97 4.64
C GLY A 27 -13.01 -4.92 3.11
N VAL A 28 -13.06 -6.08 2.43
CA VAL A 28 -12.85 -6.20 0.98
C VAL A 28 -14.06 -5.70 0.22
N LEU A 29 -13.85 -4.74 -0.67
CA LEU A 29 -14.84 -4.28 -1.61
C LEU A 29 -14.69 -5.04 -2.93
N HIS A 30 -15.70 -5.81 -3.32
CA HIS A 30 -15.73 -6.43 -4.65
C HIS A 30 -16.29 -5.42 -5.66
N LEU A 31 -15.46 -5.02 -6.61
CA LEU A 31 -15.89 -4.18 -7.72
C LEU A 31 -16.52 -5.03 -8.81
N PRO A 32 -17.63 -4.59 -9.43
CA PRO A 32 -18.11 -5.15 -10.68
C PRO A 32 -16.98 -5.14 -11.74
N PRO A 33 -16.95 -6.12 -12.68
CA PRO A 33 -15.87 -6.25 -13.65
C PRO A 33 -15.59 -4.96 -14.45
N THR A 34 -16.62 -4.20 -14.81
CA THR A 34 -16.49 -2.92 -15.51
C THR A 34 -15.77 -1.87 -14.66
N GLN A 35 -16.18 -1.71 -13.40
CA GLN A 35 -15.53 -0.76 -12.48
C GLN A 35 -14.10 -1.20 -12.10
N ALA A 36 -13.85 -2.51 -12.02
CA ALA A 36 -12.51 -3.03 -11.81
C ALA A 36 -11.58 -2.68 -12.99
N MET A 37 -12.07 -2.78 -14.22
CA MET A 37 -11.31 -2.37 -15.41
C MET A 37 -11.06 -0.85 -15.43
N ASP A 38 -12.03 -0.03 -15.03
CA ASP A 38 -11.85 1.42 -14.92
C ASP A 38 -10.73 1.75 -13.91
N VAL A 39 -10.73 1.10 -12.73
CA VAL A 39 -9.69 1.29 -11.71
C VAL A 39 -8.32 0.85 -12.24
N ILE A 40 -8.22 -0.29 -12.91
CA ILE A 40 -6.96 -0.77 -13.53
C ILE A 40 -6.46 0.24 -14.55
N GLY A 41 -7.32 0.75 -15.41
CA GLY A 41 -6.97 1.78 -16.40
C GLY A 41 -6.48 3.07 -15.75
N LEU A 42 -7.09 3.49 -14.63
CA LEU A 42 -6.67 4.66 -13.86
C LEU A 42 -5.31 4.43 -13.19
N LEU A 43 -5.04 3.24 -12.67
CA LEU A 43 -3.74 2.88 -12.10
C LEU A 43 -2.63 2.91 -13.15
N HIS A 44 -2.87 2.36 -14.35
CA HIS A 44 -1.91 2.46 -15.46
C HIS A 44 -1.64 3.93 -15.86
N ARG A 45 -2.64 4.81 -15.77
CA ARG A 45 -2.43 6.24 -16.01
C ARG A 45 -1.58 6.90 -14.93
N ILE A 46 -1.72 6.50 -13.64
CA ILE A 46 -0.83 6.96 -12.58
C ILE A 46 0.61 6.51 -12.85
N GLU A 47 0.81 5.27 -13.31
CA GLU A 47 2.14 4.77 -13.67
C GLU A 47 2.74 5.56 -14.84
N ALA A 48 1.95 5.86 -15.88
CA ALA A 48 2.38 6.68 -16.99
C ALA A 48 2.73 8.12 -16.57
N GLU A 49 1.93 8.73 -15.70
CA GLU A 49 2.20 10.06 -15.15
C GLU A 49 3.41 10.06 -14.19
N HIS A 50 3.71 8.94 -13.55
CA HIS A 50 4.90 8.83 -12.71
C HIS A 50 6.20 8.88 -13.53
N ALA A 51 6.16 8.38 -14.76
CA ALA A 51 7.27 8.47 -15.72
C ALA A 51 7.37 9.87 -16.38
N ASN A 52 6.37 10.71 -16.23
CA ASN A 52 6.30 12.05 -16.80
C ASN A 52 6.79 13.08 -15.78
N LEU A 53 7.93 13.72 -16.06
CA LEU A 53 8.53 14.76 -15.22
C LEU A 53 7.87 16.13 -15.37
N ALA A 54 6.67 16.21 -15.96
CA ALA A 54 5.96 17.47 -16.12
C ALA A 54 5.50 18.05 -14.78
N PHE A 55 5.53 19.38 -14.65
CA PHE A 55 5.17 20.10 -13.42
C PHE A 55 3.74 19.82 -12.94
N ASP A 56 2.84 19.47 -13.84
CA ASP A 56 1.42 19.18 -13.57
C ASP A 56 1.14 17.70 -13.28
N SER A 57 2.14 16.81 -13.39
CA SER A 57 2.01 15.37 -13.15
C SER A 57 1.48 15.04 -11.74
N GLU A 58 1.88 15.78 -10.71
CA GLU A 58 1.37 15.59 -9.34
C GLU A 58 -0.13 15.94 -9.22
N TYR A 59 -0.57 16.97 -9.89
CA TYR A 59 -2.00 17.34 -9.93
C TYR A 59 -2.82 16.29 -10.69
N MET A 60 -2.27 15.76 -11.80
CA MET A 60 -2.90 14.67 -12.55
C MET A 60 -3.02 13.40 -11.71
N LYS A 61 -1.98 12.99 -11.03
CA LYS A 61 -1.99 11.83 -10.12
C LYS A 61 -3.01 12.01 -8.99
N ALA A 62 -3.06 13.18 -8.37
CA ALA A 62 -4.05 13.50 -7.33
C ALA A 62 -5.50 13.42 -7.87
N GLY A 63 -5.76 13.93 -9.07
CA GLY A 63 -7.05 13.85 -9.73
C GLY A 63 -7.47 12.41 -10.02
N ILE A 64 -6.54 11.58 -10.53
CA ILE A 64 -6.79 10.16 -10.80
C ILE A 64 -7.09 9.40 -9.51
N LEU A 65 -6.36 9.65 -8.42
CA LEU A 65 -6.64 9.06 -7.11
C LEU A 65 -8.03 9.44 -6.60
N GLN A 66 -8.46 10.69 -6.79
CA GLN A 66 -9.82 11.11 -6.43
C GLN A 66 -10.88 10.35 -7.24
N MET A 67 -10.66 10.11 -8.54
CA MET A 67 -11.56 9.30 -9.37
C MET A 67 -11.68 7.87 -8.83
N ILE A 68 -10.56 7.22 -8.49
CA ILE A 68 -10.55 5.89 -7.89
C ILE A 68 -11.33 5.87 -6.58
N LEU A 69 -11.13 6.85 -5.71
CA LEU A 69 -11.87 6.97 -4.44
C LEU A 69 -13.39 7.14 -4.67
N VAL A 70 -13.80 7.89 -5.69
CA VAL A 70 -15.22 8.05 -6.05
C VAL A 70 -15.80 6.73 -6.55
N ILE A 71 -15.06 5.96 -7.37
CA ILE A 71 -15.51 4.62 -7.84
C ILE A 71 -15.73 3.71 -6.63
N PHE A 72 -14.78 3.63 -5.70
CA PHE A 72 -14.93 2.82 -4.48
C PHE A 72 -16.11 3.29 -3.61
N LYS A 73 -16.29 4.60 -3.44
CA LYS A 73 -17.43 5.14 -2.69
C LYS A 73 -18.77 4.76 -3.34
N ARG A 74 -18.88 4.86 -4.67
CA ARG A 74 -20.08 4.49 -5.40
C ARG A 74 -20.35 2.98 -5.33
N ALA A 75 -19.32 2.15 -5.54
CA ALA A 75 -19.42 0.70 -5.43
C ALA A 75 -19.89 0.28 -4.04
N ARG A 76 -19.37 0.90 -2.98
CA ARG A 76 -19.84 0.67 -1.61
C ARG A 76 -21.30 1.03 -1.41
N ASN A 77 -21.72 2.17 -1.91
CA ASN A 77 -23.12 2.63 -1.76
C ASN A 77 -24.12 1.80 -2.59
N SER A 78 -23.62 1.06 -3.59
CA SER A 78 -24.43 0.16 -4.44
C SER A 78 -24.56 -1.24 -3.83
N LEU A 79 -23.82 -1.55 -2.75
CA LEU A 79 -24.01 -2.80 -2.02
C LEU A 79 -25.35 -2.78 -1.28
N PRO A 80 -26.09 -3.93 -1.22
CA PRO A 80 -27.28 -4.04 -0.39
C PRO A 80 -26.92 -3.63 1.05
N GLN A 81 -27.72 -2.78 1.67
CA GLN A 81 -27.49 -2.29 3.04
C GLN A 81 -27.52 -3.40 4.13
N ASN A 82 -27.79 -4.64 3.74
CA ASN A 82 -27.77 -5.81 4.59
C ASN A 82 -26.41 -6.55 4.67
N VAL A 83 -25.33 -6.02 4.06
CA VAL A 83 -23.99 -6.50 4.39
C VAL A 83 -23.69 -6.04 5.80
N PRO A 84 -23.36 -6.94 6.75
CA PRO A 84 -23.09 -6.55 8.13
C PRO A 84 -22.09 -5.42 8.15
N GLU A 85 -22.46 -4.29 8.74
CA GLU A 85 -21.64 -3.06 8.88
C GLU A 85 -20.39 -3.28 9.74
N GLN A 86 -20.24 -4.50 10.27
CA GLN A 86 -19.10 -4.86 11.11
C GLN A 86 -18.00 -5.46 10.23
N PRO A 87 -16.81 -4.84 10.22
CA PRO A 87 -15.63 -5.46 9.63
C PRO A 87 -15.46 -6.84 10.26
N ASP A 88 -15.10 -7.82 9.43
CA ASP A 88 -14.79 -9.18 9.89
C ASP A 88 -14.02 -9.09 11.23
N PRO A 89 -14.53 -9.69 12.32
CA PRO A 89 -13.88 -9.62 13.62
C PRO A 89 -12.39 -9.96 13.55
N LYS A 90 -12.00 -10.88 12.67
CA LYS A 90 -10.61 -11.28 12.45
C LYS A 90 -9.76 -10.15 11.87
N ARG A 91 -10.32 -9.31 10.99
CA ARG A 91 -9.62 -8.14 10.44
C ARG A 91 -9.33 -7.08 11.50
N ARG A 92 -10.26 -6.85 12.41
CA ARG A 92 -10.03 -5.95 13.55
C ARG A 92 -8.88 -6.44 14.42
N LEU A 93 -8.77 -7.77 14.61
CA LEU A 93 -7.72 -8.36 15.42
C LEU A 93 -6.31 -8.05 14.92
N ILE A 94 -6.11 -7.91 13.61
CA ILE A 94 -4.77 -7.68 13.03
C ILE A 94 -4.51 -6.22 12.66
N LEU A 95 -5.50 -5.32 12.81
CA LEU A 95 -5.35 -3.92 12.37
C LEU A 95 -4.17 -3.22 13.06
N ASN A 96 -4.04 -3.40 14.38
CA ASN A 96 -2.95 -2.79 15.13
C ASN A 96 -1.57 -3.32 14.69
N SER A 97 -1.49 -4.60 14.32
CA SER A 97 -0.24 -5.15 13.79
C SER A 97 0.11 -4.60 12.41
N LEU A 98 -0.88 -4.28 11.57
CA LEU A 98 -0.63 -3.64 10.28
C LEU A 98 -0.09 -2.22 10.46
N ILE A 99 -0.67 -1.44 11.37
CA ILE A 99 -0.16 -0.10 11.74
C ILE A 99 1.26 -0.21 12.29
N PHE A 100 1.49 -1.13 13.24
CA PHE A 100 2.79 -1.39 13.80
C PHE A 100 3.85 -1.73 12.73
N LEU A 101 3.49 -2.55 11.74
CA LEU A 101 4.39 -2.92 10.64
C LEU A 101 4.74 -1.74 9.74
N GLU A 102 3.80 -0.83 9.46
CA GLU A 102 4.07 0.39 8.67
C GLU A 102 4.98 1.36 9.42
N GLU A 103 4.89 1.43 10.74
CA GLU A 103 5.70 2.32 11.57
C GLU A 103 7.11 1.75 11.84
N HIS A 104 7.25 0.40 11.89
CA HIS A 104 8.47 -0.29 12.33
C HIS A 104 9.10 -1.19 11.26
N TYR A 105 8.75 -1.05 9.98
CA TYR A 105 9.25 -1.96 8.93
C TYR A 105 10.77 -1.98 8.80
N GLN A 106 11.46 -0.90 9.20
CA GLN A 106 12.92 -0.78 9.16
C GLN A 106 13.61 -1.57 10.29
N ASP A 107 12.90 -1.81 11.38
CA ASP A 107 13.42 -2.44 12.57
C ASP A 107 13.46 -3.98 12.45
N PRO A 108 14.25 -4.68 13.26
CA PRO A 108 14.27 -6.15 13.30
C PRO A 108 13.01 -6.71 13.98
N VAL A 109 11.85 -6.54 13.36
CA VAL A 109 10.54 -6.95 13.89
C VAL A 109 10.37 -8.44 13.86
N THR A 110 9.95 -9.02 15.00
CA THR A 110 9.59 -10.44 15.16
C THR A 110 8.08 -10.66 15.09
N VAL A 111 7.65 -11.89 14.75
CA VAL A 111 6.20 -12.21 14.75
C VAL A 111 5.58 -12.11 16.13
N LYS A 112 6.38 -12.32 17.18
CA LYS A 112 5.94 -12.14 18.57
C LYS A 112 5.55 -10.68 18.87
N GLU A 113 6.33 -9.72 18.38
CA GLU A 113 6.05 -8.29 18.51
C GLU A 113 4.83 -7.88 17.69
N MET A 114 4.69 -8.39 16.47
CA MET A 114 3.48 -8.17 15.66
C MET A 114 2.22 -8.69 16.36
N ALA A 115 2.29 -9.87 16.96
CA ALA A 115 1.19 -10.47 17.71
C ALA A 115 0.86 -9.65 18.98
N ALA A 116 1.90 -9.19 19.69
CA ALA A 116 1.75 -8.35 20.89
C ALA A 116 1.07 -7.01 20.56
N ALA A 117 1.40 -6.37 19.43
CA ALA A 117 0.74 -5.15 18.96
C ALA A 117 -0.79 -5.33 18.76
N SER A 118 -1.22 -6.55 18.50
CA SER A 118 -2.63 -6.92 18.35
C SER A 118 -3.24 -7.59 19.59
N ASN A 119 -2.49 -7.67 20.71
CA ASN A 119 -2.88 -8.38 21.94
C ASN A 119 -3.26 -9.85 21.72
N LEU A 120 -2.54 -10.54 20.81
CA LEU A 120 -2.78 -11.93 20.46
C LEU A 120 -1.57 -12.81 20.83
N SER A 121 -1.83 -14.11 21.07
CA SER A 121 -0.74 -15.10 21.09
C SER A 121 -0.14 -15.26 19.70
N GLU A 122 1.16 -15.56 19.62
CA GLU A 122 1.86 -15.68 18.33
C GLU A 122 1.23 -16.74 17.42
N SER A 123 0.84 -17.90 17.98
CA SER A 123 0.23 -19.00 17.22
C SER A 123 -1.11 -18.59 16.61
N TYR A 124 -1.99 -17.97 17.40
CA TYR A 124 -3.29 -17.50 16.93
C TYR A 124 -3.14 -16.37 15.91
N PHE A 125 -2.23 -15.43 16.17
CA PHE A 125 -1.93 -14.33 15.25
C PHE A 125 -1.49 -14.83 13.86
N ARG A 126 -0.57 -15.80 13.79
CA ARG A 126 -0.11 -16.37 12.51
C ARG A 126 -1.28 -16.93 11.68
N GLY A 127 -2.18 -17.66 12.34
CA GLY A 127 -3.36 -18.24 11.69
C GLY A 127 -4.30 -17.16 11.16
N VAL A 128 -4.72 -16.24 12.03
CA VAL A 128 -5.64 -15.15 11.68
C VAL A 128 -5.05 -14.23 10.62
N PHE A 129 -3.77 -13.86 10.76
CA PHE A 129 -3.09 -13.00 9.79
C PHE A 129 -3.05 -13.64 8.40
N LYS A 130 -2.65 -14.91 8.30
CA LYS A 130 -2.62 -15.64 7.03
C LYS A 130 -4.02 -15.81 6.43
N GLU A 131 -5.03 -16.09 7.25
CA GLU A 131 -6.42 -16.20 6.78
C GLU A 131 -6.93 -14.87 6.20
N VAL A 132 -6.65 -13.74 6.88
CA VAL A 132 -7.14 -12.43 6.49
C VAL A 132 -6.35 -11.82 5.34
N MET A 133 -5.01 -11.94 5.37
CA MET A 133 -4.11 -11.27 4.41
C MET A 133 -3.68 -12.19 3.26
N GLY A 134 -3.93 -13.50 3.34
CA GLY A 134 -3.47 -14.49 2.36
C GLY A 134 -1.96 -14.77 2.41
N LEU A 135 -1.21 -14.11 3.29
CA LEU A 135 0.25 -14.15 3.41
C LEU A 135 0.67 -14.37 4.87
N SER A 136 1.86 -14.92 5.09
CA SER A 136 2.43 -14.92 6.43
C SER A 136 2.79 -13.50 6.89
N PRO A 137 2.82 -13.22 8.22
CA PRO A 137 3.21 -11.91 8.74
C PRO A 137 4.59 -11.44 8.25
N LEU A 138 5.57 -12.34 8.17
CA LEU A 138 6.91 -12.03 7.68
C LEU A 138 6.94 -11.77 6.17
N ASP A 139 6.16 -12.49 5.36
CA ASP A 139 6.05 -12.22 3.93
C ASP A 139 5.38 -10.86 3.68
N TYR A 140 4.41 -10.49 4.50
CA TYR A 140 3.77 -9.19 4.44
C TYR A 140 4.77 -8.06 4.78
N LEU A 141 5.52 -8.19 5.90
CA LEU A 141 6.60 -7.25 6.25
C LEU A 141 7.62 -7.12 5.11
N ASN A 142 8.03 -8.24 4.53
CA ASN A 142 8.97 -8.25 3.41
C ASN A 142 8.41 -7.50 2.18
N ARG A 143 7.12 -7.60 1.91
CA ARG A 143 6.49 -6.83 0.83
C ARG A 143 6.48 -5.33 1.10
N ILE A 144 6.19 -4.90 2.34
CA ILE A 144 6.32 -3.48 2.74
C ILE A 144 7.75 -3.00 2.49
N ARG A 145 8.77 -3.75 2.97
CA ARG A 145 10.17 -3.40 2.79
C ARG A 145 10.57 -3.27 1.33
N ILE A 146 10.12 -4.18 0.49
CA ILE A 146 10.42 -4.11 -0.96
C ILE A 146 9.66 -2.96 -1.63
N ALA A 147 8.43 -2.66 -1.23
CA ALA A 147 7.71 -1.49 -1.74
C ALA A 147 8.46 -0.20 -1.41
N ARG A 148 8.97 -0.04 -0.18
CA ARG A 148 9.80 1.10 0.21
C ARG A 148 11.15 1.11 -0.52
N ALA A 149 11.73 -0.07 -0.79
CA ALA A 149 12.97 -0.17 -1.55
C ALA A 149 12.81 0.35 -2.99
N LEU A 150 11.66 0.15 -3.62
CA LEU A 150 11.37 0.70 -4.96
C LEU A 150 11.43 2.22 -4.98
N GLU A 151 10.97 2.89 -3.91
CA GLU A 151 11.05 4.35 -3.75
C GLU A 151 12.52 4.79 -3.60
N TYR A 152 13.29 4.16 -2.69
CA TYR A 152 14.70 4.49 -2.47
C TYR A 152 15.61 4.19 -3.67
N LEU A 153 15.28 3.19 -4.48
CA LEU A 153 16.09 2.83 -5.67
C LEU A 153 15.96 3.85 -6.82
N GLN A 154 14.98 4.76 -6.76
CA GLN A 154 14.88 5.87 -7.71
C GLN A 154 15.90 6.98 -7.42
N ASP A 155 16.44 7.03 -6.20
CA ASP A 155 17.53 7.92 -5.84
C ASP A 155 18.88 7.29 -6.29
N GLU A 156 19.52 7.91 -7.28
CA GLU A 156 20.79 7.43 -7.85
C GLU A 156 21.95 7.56 -6.87
N GLU A 157 21.86 8.47 -5.89
CA GLU A 157 22.88 8.69 -4.85
C GLU A 157 22.94 7.51 -3.85
N LEU A 158 21.86 6.77 -3.68
CA LEU A 158 21.80 5.64 -2.76
C LEU A 158 22.30 4.37 -3.43
N SER A 159 23.28 3.71 -2.82
CA SER A 159 23.69 2.37 -3.24
C SER A 159 22.59 1.33 -2.96
N ILE A 160 22.64 0.20 -3.67
CA ILE A 160 21.73 -0.94 -3.42
C ILE A 160 21.90 -1.46 -1.99
N THR A 161 23.12 -1.46 -1.48
CA THR A 161 23.41 -1.89 -0.10
C THR A 161 22.81 -0.94 0.93
N GLU A 162 22.92 0.36 0.74
CA GLU A 162 22.31 1.37 1.62
C GLU A 162 20.79 1.28 1.58
N THR A 163 20.20 1.07 0.38
CA THR A 163 18.77 0.83 0.25
C THR A 163 18.33 -0.40 1.07
N ALA A 164 19.07 -1.51 0.97
CA ALA A 164 18.79 -2.72 1.73
C ALA A 164 18.81 -2.48 3.25
N ILE A 165 19.81 -1.75 3.74
CA ILE A 165 19.93 -1.38 5.15
C ILE A 165 18.74 -0.49 5.58
N ARG A 166 18.42 0.54 4.81
CA ARG A 166 17.32 1.48 5.11
C ARG A 166 15.96 0.82 5.21
N VAL A 167 15.74 -0.24 4.45
CA VAL A 167 14.47 -0.97 4.52
C VAL A 167 14.48 -2.13 5.52
N GLY A 168 15.50 -2.24 6.37
CA GLY A 168 15.59 -3.25 7.41
C GLY A 168 16.01 -4.65 6.92
N ILE A 169 16.72 -4.74 5.78
CA ILE A 169 17.26 -5.99 5.22
C ILE A 169 18.78 -5.82 5.01
N PRO A 170 19.59 -5.86 6.07
CA PRO A 170 21.02 -5.54 5.97
C PRO A 170 21.84 -6.56 5.17
N ASP A 171 21.37 -7.79 4.99
CA ASP A 171 21.98 -8.78 4.10
C ASP A 171 21.63 -8.45 2.64
N SER A 172 22.60 -7.87 1.91
CA SER A 172 22.43 -7.48 0.50
C SER A 172 22.15 -8.66 -0.43
N ASN A 173 22.66 -9.86 -0.12
CA ASN A 173 22.39 -11.05 -0.92
C ASN A 173 20.96 -11.53 -0.73
N TYR A 174 20.51 -11.55 0.53
CA TYR A 174 19.11 -11.86 0.84
C TYR A 174 18.17 -10.80 0.26
N PHE A 175 18.48 -9.51 0.40
CA PHE A 175 17.73 -8.42 -0.20
C PHE A 175 17.57 -8.59 -1.71
N THR A 176 18.66 -8.86 -2.44
CA THR A 176 18.64 -9.04 -3.89
C THR A 176 17.74 -10.21 -4.31
N ARG A 177 17.83 -11.35 -3.61
CA ARG A 177 16.97 -12.51 -3.87
C ARG A 177 15.52 -12.23 -3.56
N LEU A 178 15.24 -11.59 -2.43
CA LEU A 178 13.90 -11.23 -2.00
C LEU A 178 13.26 -10.23 -2.98
N PHE A 179 13.99 -9.18 -3.34
CA PHE A 179 13.54 -8.18 -4.30
C PHE A 179 13.18 -8.84 -5.64
N LYS A 180 14.08 -9.68 -6.19
CA LYS A 180 13.80 -10.41 -7.44
C LYS A 180 12.57 -11.33 -7.31
N ARG A 181 12.41 -12.03 -6.18
CA ARG A 181 11.26 -12.90 -5.95
C ARG A 181 9.93 -12.13 -5.96
N ILE A 182 9.91 -10.91 -5.40
CA ILE A 182 8.69 -10.11 -5.27
C ILE A 182 8.39 -9.29 -6.54
N THR A 183 9.42 -8.71 -7.17
CA THR A 183 9.28 -7.78 -8.31
C THR A 183 9.54 -8.42 -9.67
N GLY A 184 10.09 -9.64 -9.71
CA GLY A 184 10.48 -10.32 -10.93
C GLY A 184 11.85 -9.92 -11.48
N GLN A 185 12.49 -8.85 -11.00
CA GLN A 185 13.77 -8.33 -11.48
C GLN A 185 14.74 -8.01 -10.32
N THR A 186 16.03 -7.88 -10.62
CA THR A 186 17.02 -7.51 -9.61
C THR A 186 16.95 -6.01 -9.30
N PRO A 187 17.39 -5.55 -8.09
CA PRO A 187 17.46 -4.13 -7.77
C PRO A 187 18.25 -3.31 -8.78
N ARG A 188 19.35 -3.89 -9.31
CA ARG A 188 20.19 -3.26 -10.33
C ARG A 188 19.46 -3.11 -11.67
N ALA A 189 18.72 -4.14 -12.10
CA ALA A 189 17.93 -4.08 -13.32
C ALA A 189 16.78 -3.06 -13.20
N PHE A 190 16.12 -3.02 -12.04
CA PHE A 190 15.08 -2.03 -11.74
C PHE A 190 15.62 -0.59 -11.82
N ARG A 191 16.78 -0.31 -11.24
CA ARG A 191 17.41 1.02 -11.30
C ARG A 191 17.70 1.46 -12.74
N SER A 192 18.17 0.52 -13.57
CA SER A 192 18.47 0.81 -15.00
C SER A 192 17.22 0.96 -15.87
N ASN A 193 16.10 0.35 -15.48
CA ASN A 193 14.83 0.43 -16.19
C ASN A 193 13.68 0.24 -15.19
N PRO A 194 13.10 1.33 -14.66
CA PRO A 194 12.07 1.30 -13.62
C PRO A 194 10.69 0.76 -14.04
N SER A 195 10.60 -0.10 -15.04
CA SER A 195 9.33 -0.74 -15.42
C SER A 195 9.02 -1.90 -14.46
N ILE A 196 7.95 -1.77 -13.66
CA ILE A 196 7.52 -2.81 -12.72
C ILE A 196 6.43 -3.67 -13.36
N SER A 197 6.70 -4.98 -13.49
CA SER A 197 5.67 -5.99 -13.50
C SER A 197 5.64 -6.60 -12.09
N LEU A 198 4.64 -6.25 -11.27
CA LEU A 198 4.40 -6.97 -10.02
C LEU A 198 4.03 -8.41 -10.37
N ALA A 199 4.97 -9.33 -10.16
CA ALA A 199 4.73 -10.74 -10.37
C ALA A 199 3.53 -11.19 -9.50
N ARG A 200 2.52 -11.80 -10.14
CA ARG A 200 1.46 -12.51 -9.43
C ARG A 200 2.12 -13.50 -8.45
N PRO A 201 1.56 -13.68 -7.24
CA PRO A 201 2.00 -14.76 -6.39
C PRO A 201 1.85 -16.07 -7.19
N ALA A 202 2.94 -16.83 -7.25
CA ALA A 202 2.87 -18.20 -7.72
C ALA A 202 1.94 -18.99 -6.78
N ASP A 203 1.01 -19.71 -7.37
CA ASP A 203 0.07 -20.61 -6.70
C ASP A 203 0.79 -21.67 -5.87
#